data_dda92c7da0028539561f3e524647cc7e
#
_entry.id   dda92c7da0028539561f3e524647cc7e
#
_cell.length_a   1.000
_cell.length_b   1.000
_cell.length_c   1.000
_cell.angle_alpha   90.00
_cell.angle_beta   90.00
_cell.angle_gamma   90.00
#
_symmetry.space_group_name_H-M   'P 1'
#
loop_
_entity.id
_entity.type
_entity.pdbx_description
1 polymer ?
#
loop_
_entity_poly.entity_id
_entity_poly.type
_entity_poly.pdbx_seq_one_letter_code
_entity_poly.pdbx_strand_id
1 'polypeptide(L)'
;TYLFAIALILAITIMFDINEKLDAFIKAPLKATVFDYFVNFLPYFANQFSPLFTFIAVIFFTSKLADNSEIIAMLSSGVSYKRLLFPYMISAAVIASATYALSAYIIPPANIKRIDYTNTYVRNKRVDYGSNIQLQVAPGEIAYMSRYDNTVKTGYKFSLETFKDKKL
;
A
#
# COMPACT_ATOMS: atom_id res chain seq x y z
N THR A 1 -16.43 9.32 -14.80
CA THR A 1 -15.31 10.21 -14.44
C THR A 1 -14.37 9.55 -13.45
N TYR A 2 -14.85 9.13 -12.25
CA TYR A 2 -14.05 8.51 -11.20
C TYR A 2 -13.28 7.26 -11.66
N LEU A 3 -13.95 6.25 -12.23
CA LEU A 3 -13.33 5.03 -12.73
C LEU A 3 -12.31 5.30 -13.86
N PHE A 4 -12.59 6.25 -14.72
CA PHE A 4 -11.67 6.65 -15.79
C PHE A 4 -10.40 7.29 -15.22
N ALA A 5 -10.55 8.17 -14.25
CA ALA A 5 -9.41 8.82 -13.59
C ALA A 5 -8.50 7.81 -12.86
N ILE A 6 -9.09 6.85 -12.13
CA ILE A 6 -8.33 5.77 -11.49
C ILE A 6 -7.62 4.90 -12.54
N ALA A 7 -8.30 4.51 -13.61
CA ALA A 7 -7.70 3.69 -14.67
C ALA A 7 -6.50 4.40 -15.33
N LEU A 8 -6.61 5.70 -15.56
CA LEU A 8 -5.55 6.50 -16.15
C LEU A 8 -4.32 6.57 -15.23
N ILE A 9 -4.52 6.86 -13.93
CA ILE A 9 -3.38 6.92 -13.00
C ILE A 9 -2.74 5.56 -12.80
N LEU A 10 -3.52 4.48 -12.77
CA LEU A 10 -2.98 3.13 -12.69
C LEU A 10 -2.13 2.79 -13.91
N ALA A 11 -2.56 3.16 -15.12
CA ALA A 11 -1.77 2.96 -16.34
C ALA A 11 -0.44 3.72 -16.27
N ILE A 12 -0.47 4.97 -15.85
CA ILE A 12 0.75 5.78 -15.65
C ILE A 12 1.66 5.16 -14.59
N THR A 13 1.09 4.75 -13.45
CA THR A 13 1.85 4.15 -12.35
C THR A 13 2.52 2.85 -12.78
N ILE A 14 1.82 1.99 -13.55
CA ILE A 14 2.40 0.75 -14.10
C ILE A 14 3.56 1.07 -15.03
N MET A 15 3.41 2.09 -15.88
CA MET A 15 4.46 2.47 -16.83
C MET A 15 5.73 2.95 -16.11
N PHE A 16 5.58 3.76 -15.06
CA PHE A 16 6.71 4.20 -14.23
C PHE A 16 7.36 3.04 -13.49
N ASP A 17 6.56 2.15 -12.90
CA ASP A 17 7.06 1.00 -12.15
C ASP A 17 7.79 0.00 -13.05
N ILE A 18 7.34 -0.19 -14.30
CA ILE A 18 8.05 -1.00 -15.30
C ILE A 18 9.41 -0.39 -15.62
N ASN A 19 9.48 0.92 -15.85
CA ASN A 19 10.75 1.59 -16.14
C ASN A 19 11.72 1.50 -14.96
N GLU A 20 11.25 1.68 -13.73
CA GLU A 20 12.09 1.62 -12.53
C GLU A 20 12.66 0.22 -12.27
N LYS A 21 11.89 -0.83 -12.58
CA LYS A 21 12.24 -2.22 -12.24
C LYS A 21 12.49 -3.11 -13.46
N LEU A 22 12.78 -2.50 -14.60
CA LEU A 22 12.93 -3.21 -15.88
C LEU A 22 13.92 -4.37 -15.81
N ASP A 23 15.09 -4.17 -15.21
CA ASP A 23 16.12 -5.19 -15.05
C ASP A 23 15.67 -6.40 -14.23
N ALA A 24 14.79 -6.17 -13.27
CA ALA A 24 14.23 -7.22 -12.44
C ALA A 24 13.15 -8.02 -13.21
N PHE A 25 12.30 -7.31 -13.96
CA PHE A 25 11.24 -7.94 -14.75
C PHE A 25 11.77 -8.77 -15.92
N ILE A 26 12.90 -8.39 -16.53
CA ILE A 26 13.56 -9.17 -17.58
C ILE A 26 14.10 -10.50 -17.01
N LYS A 27 14.58 -10.50 -15.77
CA LYS A 27 15.14 -11.69 -15.10
C LYS A 27 14.06 -12.61 -14.52
N ALA A 28 12.88 -12.10 -14.24
CA ALA A 28 11.77 -12.84 -13.65
C ALA A 28 10.91 -13.53 -14.72
N PRO A 29 10.29 -14.67 -14.41
CA PRO A 29 9.34 -15.31 -15.32
C PRO A 29 8.11 -14.39 -15.51
N LEU A 30 7.69 -14.20 -16.74
CA LEU A 30 6.61 -13.29 -17.14
C LEU A 30 5.29 -13.58 -16.39
N LYS A 31 5.01 -14.86 -16.13
CA LYS A 31 3.85 -15.30 -15.35
C LYS A 31 3.88 -14.75 -13.92
N ALA A 32 5.02 -14.83 -13.23
CA ALA A 32 5.18 -14.31 -11.89
C ALA A 32 5.08 -12.77 -11.88
N THR A 33 5.67 -12.09 -12.86
CA THR A 33 5.58 -10.63 -12.99
C THR A 33 4.13 -10.16 -13.15
N VAL A 34 3.33 -10.82 -13.96
CA VAL A 34 1.94 -10.44 -14.18
C VAL A 34 1.06 -10.79 -12.98
N PHE A 35 1.09 -12.05 -12.51
CA PHE A 35 0.13 -12.54 -11.52
C PHE A 35 0.56 -12.29 -10.05
N ASP A 36 1.84 -12.41 -9.74
CA ASP A 36 2.32 -12.22 -8.37
C ASP A 36 2.68 -10.76 -8.08
N TYR A 37 3.05 -9.99 -9.10
CA TYR A 37 3.38 -8.58 -8.92
C TYR A 37 2.23 -7.65 -9.36
N PHE A 38 1.91 -7.54 -10.66
CA PHE A 38 0.97 -6.52 -11.13
C PHE A 38 -0.48 -6.73 -10.67
N VAL A 39 -1.00 -7.95 -10.65
CA VAL A 39 -2.37 -8.22 -10.17
C VAL A 39 -2.49 -7.86 -8.68
N ASN A 40 -1.43 -8.02 -7.90
CA ASN A 40 -1.41 -7.67 -6.48
C ASN A 40 -1.03 -6.20 -6.21
N PHE A 41 -0.38 -5.54 -7.17
CA PHE A 41 -0.03 -4.13 -7.12
C PHE A 41 -1.25 -3.21 -7.36
N LEU A 42 -2.09 -3.55 -8.34
CA LEU A 42 -3.23 -2.75 -8.76
C LEU A 42 -4.22 -2.41 -7.64
N PRO A 43 -4.73 -3.37 -6.84
CA PRO A 43 -5.67 -3.08 -5.76
C PRO A 43 -5.11 -2.14 -4.71
N TYR A 44 -3.82 -2.27 -4.40
CA TYR A 44 -3.16 -1.40 -3.43
C TYR A 44 -3.15 0.06 -3.91
N PHE A 45 -2.69 0.31 -5.14
CA PHE A 45 -2.62 1.67 -5.68
C PHE A 45 -3.99 2.27 -5.97
N ALA A 46 -4.95 1.48 -6.47
CA ALA A 46 -6.33 1.93 -6.64
C ALA A 46 -6.93 2.41 -5.33
N ASN A 47 -6.72 1.66 -4.25
CA ASN A 47 -7.19 2.03 -2.92
C ASN A 47 -6.47 3.25 -2.36
N GLN A 48 -5.17 3.35 -2.55
CA GLN A 48 -4.33 4.47 -2.11
C GLN A 48 -4.79 5.81 -2.70
N PHE A 49 -5.10 5.82 -3.99
CA PHE A 49 -5.52 7.03 -4.70
C PHE A 49 -7.03 7.29 -4.68
N SER A 50 -7.84 6.33 -4.23
CA SER A 50 -9.30 6.42 -4.21
C SER A 50 -9.83 7.71 -3.52
N PRO A 51 -9.35 8.12 -2.32
CA PRO A 51 -9.86 9.32 -1.67
C PRO A 51 -9.61 10.59 -2.50
N LEU A 52 -8.42 10.71 -3.10
CA LEU A 52 -8.05 11.85 -3.94
C LEU A 52 -8.96 11.95 -5.17
N PHE A 53 -9.16 10.84 -5.88
CA PHE A 53 -10.00 10.83 -7.07
C PHE A 53 -11.48 10.96 -6.76
N THR A 54 -11.93 10.50 -5.61
CA THR A 54 -13.30 10.77 -5.13
C THR A 54 -13.50 12.27 -4.94
N PHE A 55 -12.57 12.94 -4.30
CA PHE A 55 -12.61 14.38 -4.10
C PHE A 55 -12.64 15.16 -5.43
N ILE A 56 -11.73 14.85 -6.34
CA ILE A 56 -11.67 15.46 -7.68
C ILE A 56 -12.97 15.20 -8.46
N ALA A 57 -13.50 13.98 -8.41
CA ALA A 57 -14.73 13.63 -9.11
C ALA A 57 -15.95 14.40 -8.59
N VAL A 58 -16.04 14.57 -7.27
CA VAL A 58 -17.12 15.35 -6.65
C VAL A 58 -17.03 16.83 -7.07
N ILE A 59 -15.84 17.43 -7.01
CA ILE A 59 -15.65 18.82 -7.45
C ILE A 59 -16.04 18.98 -8.91
N PHE A 60 -15.50 18.13 -9.79
CA PHE A 60 -15.75 18.19 -11.22
C PHE A 60 -17.24 18.04 -11.56
N PHE A 61 -17.91 17.07 -10.91
CA PHE A 61 -19.34 16.83 -11.14
C PHE A 61 -20.19 18.00 -10.63
N THR A 62 -19.89 18.49 -9.43
CA THR A 62 -20.62 19.62 -8.83
C THR A 62 -20.41 20.91 -9.61
N SER A 63 -19.18 21.19 -10.06
CA SER A 63 -18.87 22.34 -10.91
C SER A 63 -19.65 22.29 -12.21
N LYS A 64 -19.70 21.13 -12.87
CA LYS A 64 -20.48 20.95 -14.11
C LYS A 64 -21.98 21.19 -13.91
N LEU A 65 -22.56 20.73 -12.79
CA LEU A 65 -23.96 21.01 -12.45
C LEU A 65 -24.20 22.51 -12.18
N ALA A 66 -23.23 23.16 -11.55
CA ALA A 66 -23.30 24.61 -11.27
C ALA A 66 -23.19 25.42 -12.56
N ASP A 67 -22.25 25.11 -13.43
CA ASP A 67 -22.04 25.79 -14.73
C ASP A 67 -23.28 25.69 -15.63
N ASN A 68 -23.97 24.55 -15.60
CA ASN A 68 -25.24 24.36 -16.34
C ASN A 68 -26.45 24.99 -15.62
N SER A 69 -26.25 25.70 -14.51
CA SER A 69 -27.34 26.25 -13.65
C SER A 69 -28.33 25.22 -13.12
N GLU A 70 -28.01 23.93 -13.18
CA GLU A 70 -28.87 22.83 -12.75
C GLU A 70 -29.14 22.86 -11.25
N ILE A 71 -28.13 23.23 -10.44
CA ILE A 71 -28.26 23.36 -8.98
C ILE A 71 -29.27 24.47 -8.63
N ILE A 72 -29.16 25.60 -9.32
CA ILE A 72 -30.08 26.75 -9.10
C ILE A 72 -31.49 26.37 -9.51
N ALA A 73 -31.66 25.70 -10.67
CA ALA A 73 -32.95 25.24 -11.15
C ALA A 73 -33.60 24.23 -10.16
N MET A 74 -32.84 23.29 -9.63
CA MET A 74 -33.34 22.35 -8.62
C MET A 74 -33.76 23.01 -7.31
N LEU A 75 -32.96 23.97 -6.81
CA LEU A 75 -33.28 24.68 -5.58
C LEU A 75 -34.48 25.62 -5.76
N SER A 76 -34.60 26.30 -6.91
CA SER A 76 -35.75 27.18 -7.21
C SER A 76 -37.05 26.40 -7.42
N SER A 77 -37.00 25.14 -7.86
CA SER A 77 -38.16 24.26 -7.93
C SER A 77 -38.62 23.71 -6.55
N GLY A 78 -37.97 24.13 -5.43
CA GLY A 78 -38.37 23.74 -4.08
C GLY A 78 -37.69 22.45 -3.57
N VAL A 79 -36.72 21.90 -4.31
CA VAL A 79 -35.93 20.76 -3.81
C VAL A 79 -35.03 21.22 -2.66
N SER A 80 -35.16 20.58 -1.50
CA SER A 80 -34.33 20.92 -0.36
C SER A 80 -32.86 20.52 -0.59
N TYR A 81 -31.93 21.31 -0.03
CA TYR A 81 -30.49 21.04 -0.11
C TYR A 81 -30.11 19.63 0.40
N LYS A 82 -30.77 19.14 1.44
CA LYS A 82 -30.56 17.78 1.96
C LYS A 82 -30.88 16.70 0.90
N ARG A 83 -31.95 16.91 0.13
CA ARG A 83 -32.35 15.98 -0.94
C ARG A 83 -31.36 16.03 -2.11
N LEU A 84 -30.77 17.18 -2.38
CA LEU A 84 -29.69 17.33 -3.36
C LEU A 84 -28.41 16.58 -2.94
N LEU A 85 -28.06 16.60 -1.65
CA LEU A 85 -26.88 15.90 -1.13
C LEU A 85 -27.03 14.39 -1.02
N PHE A 86 -28.25 13.88 -0.96
CA PHE A 86 -28.51 12.45 -0.73
C PHE A 86 -27.82 11.50 -1.72
N PRO A 87 -27.83 11.74 -3.06
CA PRO A 87 -27.10 10.95 -4.04
C PRO A 87 -25.58 10.94 -3.81
N TYR A 88 -25.02 12.05 -3.36
CA TYR A 88 -23.60 12.15 -3.04
C TYR A 88 -23.25 11.28 -1.82
N MET A 89 -24.09 11.28 -0.79
CA MET A 89 -23.91 10.45 0.40
C MET A 89 -23.98 8.96 0.07
N ILE A 90 -24.90 8.55 -0.80
CA ILE A 90 -24.99 7.15 -1.26
C ILE A 90 -23.73 6.77 -2.03
N SER A 91 -23.31 7.59 -2.98
CA SER A 91 -22.10 7.34 -3.77
C SER A 91 -20.85 7.27 -2.90
N ALA A 92 -20.73 8.15 -1.93
CA ALA A 92 -19.63 8.15 -0.95
C ALA A 92 -19.64 6.88 -0.09
N ALA A 93 -20.82 6.45 0.38
CA ALA A 93 -20.97 5.23 1.18
C ALA A 93 -20.58 3.98 0.38
N VAL A 94 -20.95 3.90 -0.90
CA VAL A 94 -20.59 2.79 -1.80
C VAL A 94 -19.07 2.75 -1.99
N ILE A 95 -18.44 3.89 -2.31
CA ILE A 95 -16.98 3.98 -2.49
C ILE A 95 -16.25 3.64 -1.18
N ALA A 96 -16.70 4.18 -0.04
CA ALA A 96 -16.11 3.89 1.27
C ALA A 96 -16.20 2.39 1.63
N SER A 97 -17.35 1.76 1.37
CA SER A 97 -17.53 0.32 1.60
C SER A 97 -16.62 -0.51 0.70
N ALA A 98 -16.48 -0.13 -0.57
CA ALA A 98 -15.60 -0.81 -1.52
C ALA A 98 -14.12 -0.67 -1.13
N THR A 99 -13.67 0.53 -0.77
CA THR A 99 -12.29 0.77 -0.32
C THR A 99 -11.99 0.07 1.00
N TYR A 100 -12.95 0.01 1.92
CA TYR A 100 -12.82 -0.75 3.16
C TYR A 100 -12.68 -2.25 2.90
N ALA A 101 -13.53 -2.82 2.04
CA ALA A 101 -13.46 -4.23 1.67
C ALA A 101 -12.12 -4.59 0.99
N LEU A 102 -11.64 -3.73 0.07
CA LEU A 102 -10.32 -3.86 -0.53
C LEU A 102 -9.21 -3.85 0.52
N SER A 103 -9.24 -2.89 1.44
CA SER A 103 -8.22 -2.72 2.48
C SER A 103 -8.19 -3.86 3.50
N ALA A 104 -9.37 -4.38 3.88
CA ALA A 104 -9.48 -5.42 4.91
C ALA A 104 -9.19 -6.83 4.38
N TYR A 105 -9.66 -7.16 3.16
CA TYR A 105 -9.66 -8.54 2.67
C TYR A 105 -8.72 -8.80 1.49
N ILE A 106 -8.58 -7.84 0.56
CA ILE A 106 -7.85 -8.06 -0.69
C ILE A 106 -6.41 -7.59 -0.59
N ILE A 107 -6.16 -6.42 -0.02
CA ILE A 107 -4.81 -5.82 0.03
C ILE A 107 -3.84 -6.62 0.91
N PRO A 108 -4.20 -7.15 2.11
CA PRO A 108 -3.24 -7.86 2.94
C PRO A 108 -2.62 -9.09 2.25
N PRO A 109 -3.39 -10.06 1.71
CA PRO A 109 -2.81 -11.21 1.02
C PRO A 109 -2.11 -10.82 -0.29
N ALA A 110 -2.63 -9.82 -1.01
CA ALA A 110 -2.01 -9.31 -2.22
C ALA A 110 -0.62 -8.70 -1.93
N ASN A 111 -0.50 -7.95 -0.85
CA ASN A 111 0.75 -7.30 -0.47
C ASN A 111 1.83 -8.30 -0.06
N ILE A 112 1.46 -9.41 0.60
CA ILE A 112 2.40 -10.50 0.93
C ILE A 112 3.03 -11.03 -0.36
N LYS A 113 2.24 -11.41 -1.36
CA LYS A 113 2.74 -11.94 -2.64
C LYS A 113 3.63 -10.93 -3.37
N ARG A 114 3.23 -9.65 -3.38
CA ARG A 114 4.02 -8.58 -3.98
C ARG A 114 5.37 -8.39 -3.29
N ILE A 115 5.40 -8.44 -1.95
CA ILE A 115 6.64 -8.31 -1.17
C ILE A 115 7.56 -9.51 -1.43
N ASP A 116 7.03 -10.73 -1.46
CA ASP A 116 7.80 -11.94 -1.78
C ASP A 116 8.42 -11.85 -3.17
N TYR A 117 7.67 -11.43 -4.17
CA TYR A 117 8.19 -11.17 -5.51
C TYR A 117 9.30 -10.11 -5.48
N THR A 118 9.07 -8.99 -4.79
CA THR A 118 10.04 -7.91 -4.68
C THR A 118 11.33 -8.36 -3.99
N ASN A 119 11.23 -9.17 -2.95
CA ASN A 119 12.39 -9.70 -2.24
C ASN A 119 13.17 -10.74 -3.07
N THR A 120 12.46 -11.47 -3.94
CA THR A 120 13.07 -12.54 -4.77
C THR A 120 13.77 -11.98 -6.00
N TYR A 121 13.15 -11.03 -6.71
CA TYR A 121 13.59 -10.60 -8.03
C TYR A 121 14.08 -9.15 -8.09
N VAL A 122 13.50 -8.24 -7.28
CA VAL A 122 13.81 -6.80 -7.35
C VAL A 122 14.89 -6.41 -6.35
N ARG A 123 14.75 -6.85 -5.11
CA ARG A 123 15.79 -6.61 -4.11
C ARG A 123 16.90 -7.63 -4.33
N ASN A 124 18.08 -7.16 -4.76
CA ASN A 124 19.31 -7.89 -4.46
C ASN A 124 19.23 -8.22 -2.97
N LYS A 125 19.42 -9.51 -2.61
CA LYS A 125 19.43 -9.95 -1.20
C LYS A 125 20.15 -8.87 -0.39
N ARG A 126 19.41 -7.97 0.24
CA ARG A 126 20.00 -7.12 1.24
C ARG A 126 20.49 -8.09 2.27
N VAL A 127 21.78 -8.11 2.43
CA VAL A 127 22.40 -8.71 3.60
C VAL A 127 21.87 -7.85 4.73
N ASP A 128 20.78 -8.27 5.37
CA ASP A 128 20.27 -7.63 6.57
C ASP A 128 21.31 -7.91 7.64
N TYR A 129 22.24 -7.00 7.77
CA TYR A 129 23.13 -6.96 8.91
C TYR A 129 22.31 -6.50 10.11
N GLY A 130 21.70 -7.42 10.81
CA GLY A 130 21.21 -7.12 12.14
C GLY A 130 22.39 -6.59 12.95
N SER A 131 22.38 -5.33 13.35
CA SER A 131 23.41 -4.73 14.21
C SER A 131 22.87 -4.59 15.63
N ASN A 132 23.76 -4.83 16.62
CA ASN A 132 23.45 -4.71 18.04
C ASN A 132 22.27 -5.60 18.49
N ILE A 133 22.30 -6.86 18.10
CA ILE A 133 21.27 -7.83 18.46
C ILE A 133 21.48 -8.28 19.89
N GLN A 134 20.46 -8.12 20.72
CA GLN A 134 20.42 -8.62 22.09
C GLN A 134 19.29 -9.63 22.22
N LEU A 135 19.63 -10.85 22.59
CA LEU A 135 18.68 -11.94 22.76
C LEU A 135 18.82 -12.51 24.19
N GLN A 136 17.73 -12.53 24.93
CA GLN A 136 17.69 -13.21 26.18
C GLN A 136 17.61 -14.73 25.94
N VAL A 137 18.66 -15.46 26.31
CA VAL A 137 18.78 -16.92 26.10
C VAL A 137 18.23 -17.69 27.29
N ALA A 138 18.45 -17.16 28.50
CA ALA A 138 17.91 -17.70 29.73
C ALA A 138 17.61 -16.56 30.73
N PRO A 139 16.88 -16.81 31.83
CA PRO A 139 16.66 -15.80 32.87
C PRO A 139 17.99 -15.29 33.43
N GLY A 140 18.32 -14.02 33.17
CA GLY A 140 19.57 -13.39 33.58
C GLY A 140 20.76 -13.59 32.62
N GLU A 141 20.57 -14.22 31.46
CA GLU A 141 21.62 -14.38 30.45
C GLU A 141 21.21 -13.71 29.15
N ILE A 142 22.03 -12.78 28.66
CA ILE A 142 21.84 -12.04 27.42
C ILE A 142 22.98 -12.38 26.47
N ALA A 143 22.60 -12.89 25.28
CA ALA A 143 23.53 -13.05 24.18
C ALA A 143 23.54 -11.73 23.35
N TYR A 144 24.69 -11.12 23.24
CA TYR A 144 24.92 -9.93 22.42
C TYR A 144 25.71 -10.29 21.17
N MET A 145 25.24 -9.78 20.03
CA MET A 145 25.96 -9.85 18.75
C MET A 145 26.05 -8.47 18.14
N SER A 146 27.24 -7.99 17.85
CA SER A 146 27.44 -6.69 17.21
C SER A 146 26.86 -6.65 15.79
N ARG A 147 26.94 -7.77 15.05
CA ARG A 147 26.45 -7.91 13.69
C ARG A 147 26.12 -9.37 13.38
N TYR A 148 24.99 -9.60 12.74
CA TYR A 148 24.61 -10.92 12.25
C TYR A 148 24.46 -10.87 10.73
N ASP A 149 25.17 -11.72 10.00
CA ASP A 149 25.07 -11.88 8.56
C ASP A 149 24.12 -13.05 8.26
N ASN A 150 22.95 -12.72 7.74
CA ASN A 150 21.91 -13.71 7.44
C ASN A 150 22.23 -14.56 6.19
N THR A 151 23.17 -14.13 5.35
CA THR A 151 23.57 -14.86 4.13
C THR A 151 24.49 -16.01 4.45
N VAL A 152 25.47 -15.76 5.33
CA VAL A 152 26.49 -16.75 5.79
C VAL A 152 26.08 -17.36 7.13
N LYS A 153 24.96 -16.92 7.73
CA LYS A 153 24.47 -17.33 9.07
C LYS A 153 25.55 -17.20 10.14
N THR A 154 26.32 -16.12 10.11
CA THR A 154 27.46 -15.92 11.01
C THR A 154 27.26 -14.68 11.88
N GLY A 155 27.42 -14.81 13.18
CA GLY A 155 27.42 -13.72 14.15
C GLY A 155 28.86 -13.21 14.37
N TYR A 156 29.04 -11.89 14.33
CA TYR A 156 30.32 -11.25 14.61
C TYR A 156 30.29 -10.57 15.97
N LYS A 157 31.41 -10.67 16.70
CA LYS A 157 31.57 -10.13 18.06
C LYS A 157 30.44 -10.60 18.99
N PHE A 158 30.36 -11.92 19.16
CA PHE A 158 29.45 -12.54 20.08
C PHE A 158 29.97 -12.42 21.53
N SER A 159 29.12 -12.00 22.46
CA SER A 159 29.34 -12.08 23.88
C SER A 159 28.12 -12.66 24.58
N LEU A 160 28.37 -13.49 25.61
CA LEU A 160 27.34 -13.99 26.51
C LEU A 160 27.52 -13.28 27.84
N GLU A 161 26.55 -12.50 28.26
CA GLU A 161 26.57 -11.73 29.50
C GLU A 161 25.60 -12.34 30.50
N THR A 162 26.12 -12.71 31.66
CA THR A 162 25.34 -13.29 32.76
C THR A 162 25.18 -12.24 33.87
N PHE A 163 23.96 -11.81 34.09
CA PHE A 163 23.64 -10.87 35.18
C PHE A 163 23.28 -11.65 36.44
N LYS A 164 24.23 -11.73 37.39
CA LYS A 164 23.99 -12.22 38.73
C LYS A 164 23.69 -11.05 39.63
N ASP A 165 22.45 -11.00 40.10
CA ASP A 165 21.92 -10.02 41.05
C ASP A 165 22.19 -8.53 40.76
N LYS A 166 21.11 -7.77 40.84
CA LYS A 166 20.96 -6.33 40.71
C LYS A 166 21.98 -5.52 41.54
N LYS A 167 23.24 -5.50 41.17
CA LYS A 167 24.21 -4.48 41.61
C LYS A 167 24.98 -4.01 40.39
N LEU A 168 24.68 -2.78 40.03
CA LEU A 168 25.54 -1.93 39.23
C LEU A 168 26.87 -1.77 39.96
#